data_8140d90cc6b7e315ae283534957b394d
#
_entry.id   8140d90cc6b7e315ae283534957b394d
#
_cell.length_a   1.000
_cell.length_b   1.000
_cell.length_c   1.000
_cell.angle_alpha   90.00
_cell.angle_beta   90.00
_cell.angle_gamma   90.00
#
_symmetry.space_group_name_H-M   'P 1'
#
loop_
_entity.id
_entity.type
_entity.pdbx_description
1 polymer ?
#
loop_
_entity_poly.entity_id
_entity_poly.type
_entity_poly.pdbx_seq_one_letter_code
_entity_poly.pdbx_strand_id
1 'polypeptide(L)'
;MLPMRVTREVELDCSTAEAWELLTDPEELAAWLGRPVDFELDIVSDERVGFVWSDAGRGLSTVEFVVEEVEGGTRLTVTETPMRASVAGGVRRLPIGANWDDRLLDLELLCLTRAAARV
;
A
#
# COMPACT_ATOMS: atom_id res chain seq x y z
N MET A 1 0.92 25.80 -1.77
CA MET A 1 1.55 24.57 -2.33
C MET A 1 0.59 23.40 -2.24
N LEU A 2 0.43 22.70 -3.30
CA LEU A 2 -0.47 21.55 -3.31
C LEU A 2 0.19 20.33 -2.67
N PRO A 3 -0.60 19.48 -2.01
CA PRO A 3 -0.07 18.23 -1.48
C PRO A 3 0.54 17.41 -2.61
N MET A 4 1.59 16.70 -2.29
CA MET A 4 2.27 15.90 -3.29
C MET A 4 1.77 14.47 -3.25
N ARG A 5 1.30 14.00 -4.40
CA ARG A 5 0.93 12.60 -4.54
C ARG A 5 2.19 11.77 -4.72
N VAL A 6 2.24 10.64 -4.05
CA VAL A 6 3.35 9.72 -4.17
C VAL A 6 2.86 8.44 -4.80
N THR A 7 3.55 7.99 -5.84
CA THR A 7 3.22 6.74 -6.52
C THR A 7 4.45 5.84 -6.49
N ARG A 8 4.24 4.59 -6.13
CA ARG A 8 5.29 3.58 -6.15
C ARG A 8 4.77 2.33 -6.84
N GLU A 9 5.65 1.65 -7.52
CA GLU A 9 5.29 0.47 -8.27
C GLU A 9 6.28 -0.64 -7.93
N VAL A 10 5.75 -1.86 -7.74
CA VAL A 10 6.59 -2.99 -7.43
C VAL A 10 6.03 -4.22 -8.15
N GLU A 11 6.92 -5.13 -8.53
CA GLU A 11 6.50 -6.40 -9.11
C GLU A 11 6.64 -7.48 -8.05
N LEU A 12 5.55 -8.21 -7.84
CA LEU A 12 5.48 -9.24 -6.83
C LEU A 12 5.55 -10.61 -7.49
N ASP A 13 6.29 -11.51 -6.84
CA ASP A 13 6.49 -12.86 -7.37
C ASP A 13 5.37 -13.78 -6.90
N CYS A 14 4.14 -13.41 -7.20
CA CYS A 14 2.96 -14.19 -6.83
C CYS A 14 1.83 -13.85 -7.79
N SER A 15 0.77 -14.65 -7.74
CA SER A 15 -0.38 -14.44 -8.61
C SER A 15 -1.17 -13.22 -8.16
N THR A 16 -2.01 -12.68 -9.05
CA THR A 16 -2.86 -11.55 -8.69
C THR A 16 -3.82 -11.92 -7.56
N ALA A 17 -4.29 -13.16 -7.52
CA ALA A 17 -5.17 -13.60 -6.46
C ALA A 17 -4.47 -13.56 -5.10
N GLU A 18 -3.22 -14.00 -5.05
CA GLU A 18 -2.47 -13.96 -3.81
C GLU A 18 -2.12 -12.52 -3.41
N ALA A 19 -1.74 -11.71 -4.38
CA ALA A 19 -1.45 -10.32 -4.12
C ALA A 19 -2.70 -9.62 -3.57
N TRP A 20 -3.84 -9.90 -4.16
CA TRP A 20 -5.10 -9.32 -3.72
C TRP A 20 -5.40 -9.67 -2.26
N GLU A 21 -5.16 -10.92 -1.89
CA GLU A 21 -5.36 -11.35 -0.52
C GLU A 21 -4.48 -10.58 0.45
N LEU A 22 -3.22 -10.36 0.08
CA LEU A 22 -2.28 -9.61 0.91
C LEU A 22 -2.69 -8.15 1.07
N LEU A 23 -3.47 -7.64 0.14
CA LEU A 23 -3.90 -6.25 0.15
C LEU A 23 -5.26 -6.04 0.80
N THR A 24 -6.07 -7.07 0.89
CA THR A 24 -7.45 -6.92 1.36
C THR A 24 -7.76 -7.66 2.65
N ASP A 25 -6.96 -8.63 3.03
CA ASP A 25 -7.13 -9.31 4.30
C ASP A 25 -6.51 -8.44 5.40
N PRO A 26 -7.28 -8.01 6.41
CA PRO A 26 -6.73 -7.10 7.42
C PRO A 26 -5.51 -7.63 8.16
N GLU A 27 -5.46 -8.92 8.44
CA GLU A 27 -4.30 -9.48 9.13
C GLU A 27 -3.07 -9.49 8.24
N GLU A 28 -3.25 -9.85 6.99
CA GLU A 28 -2.12 -9.87 6.06
C GLU A 28 -1.64 -8.45 5.77
N LEU A 29 -2.59 -7.56 5.58
CA LEU A 29 -2.26 -6.16 5.30
C LEU A 29 -1.49 -5.55 6.47
N ALA A 30 -1.92 -5.82 7.70
CA ALA A 30 -1.23 -5.30 8.87
C ALA A 30 0.19 -5.83 8.97
N ALA A 31 0.40 -7.08 8.55
CA ALA A 31 1.71 -7.70 8.66
C ALA A 31 2.77 -6.96 7.86
N TRP A 32 2.47 -6.58 6.62
CA TRP A 32 3.49 -5.91 5.83
C TRP A 32 3.43 -4.38 5.94
N LEU A 33 2.28 -3.82 6.32
CA LEU A 33 2.22 -2.39 6.59
C LEU A 33 2.93 -2.02 7.88
N GLY A 34 3.06 -2.97 8.79
CA GLY A 34 3.72 -2.72 10.05
C GLY A 34 2.86 -1.96 11.05
N ARG A 35 1.54 -1.99 10.87
CA ARG A 35 0.62 -1.32 11.78
C ARG A 35 -0.75 -1.97 11.69
N PRO A 36 -1.58 -1.82 12.72
CA PRO A 36 -2.94 -2.38 12.68
C PRO A 36 -3.78 -1.72 11.60
N VAL A 37 -4.70 -2.49 11.04
CA VAL A 37 -5.64 -1.97 10.07
C VAL A 37 -6.84 -1.45 10.85
N ASP A 38 -6.84 -0.14 11.09
CA ASP A 38 -7.89 0.53 11.85
C ASP A 38 -8.73 1.43 10.93
N PHE A 39 -8.75 1.10 9.66
CA PHE A 39 -9.47 1.85 8.65
C PHE A 39 -10.28 0.89 7.80
N GLU A 40 -11.25 1.43 7.08
CA GLU A 40 -12.08 0.61 6.22
C GLU A 40 -11.52 0.53 4.83
N LEU A 41 -11.56 -0.66 4.26
CA LEU A 41 -11.12 -0.86 2.88
C LEU A 41 -12.30 -0.61 1.95
N ASP A 42 -12.06 0.20 0.92
CA ASP A 42 -13.04 0.49 -0.10
C ASP A 42 -12.65 -0.29 -1.35
N ILE A 43 -13.29 -1.43 -1.56
CA ILE A 43 -12.99 -2.28 -2.71
C ILE A 43 -13.77 -1.78 -3.90
N VAL A 44 -13.08 -1.15 -4.83
CA VAL A 44 -13.70 -0.54 -6.00
C VAL A 44 -13.97 -1.57 -7.10
N SER A 45 -13.05 -2.51 -7.25
CA SER A 45 -13.17 -3.57 -8.24
C SER A 45 -12.29 -4.73 -7.80
N ASP A 46 -12.17 -5.74 -8.63
CA ASP A 46 -11.29 -6.87 -8.31
C ASP A 46 -9.81 -6.56 -8.55
N GLU A 47 -9.50 -5.33 -8.92
CA GLU A 47 -8.13 -4.90 -9.17
C GLU A 47 -7.74 -3.65 -8.39
N ARG A 48 -8.68 -3.02 -7.70
CA ARG A 48 -8.45 -1.71 -7.08
C ARG A 48 -9.11 -1.62 -5.71
N VAL A 49 -8.33 -1.24 -4.71
CA VAL A 49 -8.84 -1.04 -3.36
C VAL A 49 -8.18 0.21 -2.78
N GLY A 50 -8.93 0.95 -1.99
CA GLY A 50 -8.43 2.17 -1.39
C GLY A 50 -8.84 2.29 0.06
N PHE A 51 -8.21 3.23 0.76
CA PHE A 51 -8.58 3.53 2.14
C PHE A 51 -8.06 4.91 2.51
N VAL A 52 -8.54 5.42 3.64
CA VAL A 52 -8.09 6.68 4.20
C VAL A 52 -7.45 6.35 5.53
N TRP A 53 -6.27 6.86 5.78
CA TRP A 53 -5.60 6.62 7.06
C TRP A 53 -4.88 7.88 7.54
N SER A 54 -4.48 7.83 8.81
CA SER A 54 -3.67 8.88 9.41
C SER A 54 -2.31 8.26 9.71
N ASP A 55 -1.26 8.79 9.12
CA ASP A 55 0.05 8.20 9.25
C ASP A 55 1.00 9.11 10.02
N ALA A 56 1.30 8.71 11.25
CA ALA A 56 2.40 9.27 12.02
C ALA A 56 2.43 10.81 12.08
N GLY A 57 1.31 11.40 12.36
CA GLY A 57 1.29 12.85 12.55
C GLY A 57 1.30 13.68 11.29
N ARG A 58 1.24 13.04 10.14
CA ARG A 58 1.19 13.77 8.89
C ARG A 58 -0.20 14.16 8.45
N GLY A 59 -1.20 13.84 9.27
CA GLY A 59 -2.58 14.08 8.91
C GLY A 59 -3.13 12.94 8.07
N LEU A 60 -4.27 13.18 7.47
CA LEU A 60 -4.95 12.15 6.70
C LEU A 60 -4.46 12.10 5.26
N SER A 61 -4.45 10.90 4.72
CA SER A 61 -4.18 10.73 3.29
C SER A 61 -5.04 9.59 2.76
N THR A 62 -5.21 9.57 1.44
CA THR A 62 -5.86 8.45 0.78
C THR A 62 -4.78 7.56 0.19
N VAL A 63 -5.01 6.26 0.25
CA VAL A 63 -4.09 5.29 -0.33
C VAL A 63 -4.89 4.42 -1.28
N GLU A 64 -4.32 4.14 -2.43
CA GLU A 64 -4.95 3.27 -3.41
C GLU A 64 -3.95 2.22 -3.87
N PHE A 65 -4.41 0.98 -3.89
CA PHE A 65 -3.64 -0.14 -4.44
C PHE A 65 -4.31 -0.59 -5.74
N VAL A 66 -3.52 -0.74 -6.78
CA VAL A 66 -4.00 -1.27 -8.05
C VAL A 66 -3.11 -2.46 -8.42
N VAL A 67 -3.72 -3.59 -8.75
CA VAL A 67 -2.97 -4.77 -9.15
C VAL A 67 -3.20 -5.04 -10.63
N GLU A 68 -2.15 -5.55 -11.26
CA GLU A 68 -2.21 -5.87 -12.67
C GLU A 68 -1.41 -7.14 -12.90
N GLU A 69 -1.98 -8.08 -13.64
CA GLU A 69 -1.27 -9.29 -13.96
C GLU A 69 -0.20 -8.99 -15.00
N VAL A 70 1.01 -9.43 -14.73
CA VAL A 70 2.13 -9.28 -15.67
C VAL A 70 2.80 -10.62 -15.84
N GLU A 71 3.67 -10.73 -16.81
CA GLU A 71 4.41 -11.97 -17.03
C GLU A 71 5.27 -12.24 -15.81
N GLY A 72 5.10 -13.41 -15.21
CA GLY A 72 5.89 -13.79 -14.05
C GLY A 72 5.33 -13.38 -12.72
N GLY A 73 4.20 -12.67 -12.68
CA GLY A 73 3.65 -12.28 -11.37
C GLY A 73 2.62 -11.18 -11.44
N THR A 74 2.72 -10.26 -10.51
CA THR A 74 1.75 -9.19 -10.35
C THR A 74 2.48 -7.85 -10.19
N ARG A 75 1.98 -6.84 -10.86
CA ARG A 75 2.47 -5.47 -10.64
C ARG A 75 1.50 -4.79 -9.69
N LEU A 76 2.03 -4.25 -8.61
CA LEU A 76 1.27 -3.46 -7.66
C LEU A 76 1.67 -2.01 -7.78
N THR A 77 0.69 -1.14 -7.92
CA THR A 77 0.92 0.30 -7.91
C THR A 77 0.24 0.87 -6.68
N VAL A 78 1.00 1.61 -5.88
CA VAL A 78 0.50 2.26 -4.67
C VAL A 78 0.54 3.75 -4.90
N THR A 79 -0.58 4.41 -4.65
CA THR A 79 -0.65 5.87 -4.73
C THR A 79 -1.16 6.41 -3.41
N GLU A 80 -0.39 7.28 -2.80
CA GLU A 80 -0.83 7.97 -1.59
C GLU A 80 -0.95 9.45 -1.87
N THR A 81 -2.11 10.03 -1.53
CA THR A 81 -2.38 11.44 -1.77
C THR A 81 -2.75 12.09 -0.44
N PRO A 82 -1.94 13.03 0.06
CA PRO A 82 -2.30 13.74 1.28
C PRO A 82 -3.60 14.51 1.10
N MET A 83 -4.45 14.47 2.12
CA MET A 83 -5.68 15.23 2.09
C MET A 83 -5.37 16.68 2.46
N ARG A 84 -6.21 17.57 1.97
CA ARG A 84 -5.96 18.99 2.16
C ARG A 84 -5.79 19.39 3.62
N ALA A 85 -6.54 18.77 4.50
CA ALA A 85 -6.48 19.10 5.91
C ALA A 85 -5.12 18.86 6.52
N SER A 86 -4.36 17.92 6.00
CA SER A 86 -3.07 17.61 6.57
C SER A 86 -2.05 18.70 6.35
N VAL A 87 -2.32 19.61 5.46
CA VAL A 87 -1.41 20.69 5.15
C VAL A 87 -1.56 21.84 6.13
N ALA A 88 -2.69 21.91 6.80
CA ALA A 88 -2.98 23.02 7.67
C ALA A 88 -1.95 23.21 8.78
N GLY A 89 -1.31 22.15 9.19
CA GLY A 89 -0.30 22.23 10.22
C GLY A 89 0.98 22.88 9.79
N GLY A 90 1.18 23.01 8.52
CA GLY A 90 2.38 23.61 8.00
C GLY A 90 3.63 22.89 8.35
N VAL A 91 3.49 21.72 8.78
CA VAL A 91 4.63 21.00 9.22
C VAL A 91 5.14 20.17 8.13
N ARG A 92 6.32 19.96 8.10
CA ARG A 92 6.82 19.21 7.20
C ARG A 92 7.17 18.14 7.53
N ARG A 93 7.64 17.39 7.10
CA ARG A 93 7.89 16.29 7.50
C ARG A 93 8.57 15.40 6.61
N LEU A 94 8.72 14.16 6.96
CA LEU A 94 9.35 13.14 6.13
C LEU A 94 8.58 12.95 4.85
N PRO A 95 9.26 12.70 3.74
CA PRO A 95 8.58 12.38 2.51
C PRO A 95 7.71 11.14 2.67
N ILE A 96 6.50 11.19 2.16
CA ILE A 96 5.58 10.06 2.26
C ILE A 96 6.16 8.82 1.59
N GLY A 97 6.81 9.01 0.45
CA GLY A 97 7.34 7.88 -0.31
C GLY A 97 8.38 7.05 0.40
N ALA A 98 9.09 7.64 1.35
CA ALA A 98 10.13 6.90 2.06
C ALA A 98 9.55 5.74 2.87
N ASN A 99 8.35 5.89 3.38
CA ASN A 99 7.68 4.83 4.13
C ASN A 99 7.25 3.69 3.22
N TRP A 100 6.84 4.02 2.01
CA TRP A 100 6.37 2.99 1.10
C TRP A 100 7.49 2.10 0.59
N ASP A 101 8.67 2.64 0.40
CA ASP A 101 9.78 1.84 -0.08
C ASP A 101 10.05 0.67 0.89
N ASP A 102 10.08 0.94 2.19
CA ASP A 102 10.30 -0.10 3.18
C ASP A 102 9.14 -1.08 3.25
N ARG A 103 7.92 -0.58 3.21
CA ARG A 103 6.73 -1.43 3.29
C ARG A 103 6.62 -2.35 2.08
N LEU A 104 6.93 -1.84 0.90
CA LEU A 104 6.86 -2.65 -0.31
C LEU A 104 7.94 -3.71 -0.33
N LEU A 105 9.10 -3.43 0.26
CA LEU A 105 10.13 -4.44 0.40
C LEU A 105 9.64 -5.58 1.30
N ASP A 106 8.99 -5.25 2.40
CA ASP A 106 8.42 -6.26 3.29
C ASP A 106 7.37 -7.09 2.57
N LEU A 107 6.57 -6.46 1.73
CA LEU A 107 5.56 -7.16 0.94
C LEU A 107 6.22 -8.12 -0.05
N GLU A 108 7.27 -7.68 -0.72
CA GLU A 108 7.99 -8.55 -1.65
C GLU A 108 8.56 -9.78 -0.94
N LEU A 109 9.12 -9.58 0.25
CA LEU A 109 9.66 -10.69 1.02
C LEU A 109 8.57 -11.65 1.46
N LEU A 110 7.41 -11.12 1.82
CA LEU A 110 6.29 -11.96 2.22
C LEU A 110 5.80 -12.82 1.04
N CYS A 111 5.75 -12.24 -0.15
CA CYS A 111 5.39 -12.99 -1.35
C CYS A 111 6.37 -14.13 -1.62
N LEU A 112 7.64 -13.85 -1.49
CA LEU A 112 8.66 -14.88 -1.72
C LEU A 112 8.57 -15.99 -0.67
N THR A 113 8.29 -15.63 0.56
CA THR A 113 8.15 -16.61 1.63
C THR A 113 6.96 -17.54 1.37
N ARG A 114 5.86 -16.98 0.89
CA ARG A 114 4.68 -17.77 0.58
C ARG A 114 4.92 -18.67 -0.63
N ALA A 115 5.61 -18.18 -1.63
CA ALA A 115 5.94 -18.98 -2.79
C ALA A 115 6.80 -20.18 -2.38
N ALA A 116 7.78 -19.95 -1.51
CA ALA A 116 8.65 -21.04 -1.03
C ALA A 116 7.87 -22.06 -0.22
N ALA A 117 6.88 -21.63 0.54
CA ALA A 117 6.10 -22.53 1.39
C ALA A 117 5.20 -23.48 0.60
N ARG A 118 4.99 -23.19 -0.67
CA ARG A 118 4.12 -24.02 -1.49
C ARG A 118 4.83 -25.13 -2.24
N VAL A 119 6.10 -25.14 -2.19
CA VAL A 119 6.88 -26.13 -2.93
C VAL A 119 6.88 -27.47 -2.24
#